data_fffb1c487da5e3700cd02713c484f0b4
#
_entry.id   fffb1c487da5e3700cd02713c484f0b4
#
_cell.length_a   1.000
_cell.length_b   1.000
_cell.length_c   1.000
_cell.angle_alpha   90.00
_cell.angle_beta   90.00
_cell.angle_gamma   90.00
#
_symmetry.space_group_name_H-M   'P 1'
#
loop_
_entity.id
_entity.type
_entity.pdbx_description
1 polymer ?
#
loop_
_entity_poly.entity_id
_entity_poly.type
_entity_poly.pdbx_seq_one_letter_code
_entity_poly.pdbx_strand_id
1 'polypeptide(L)'
;MTGMGEFWSTSHTTGGNSSYLENLFESYLDDPASVPTDWRNYFDSLNNGSASNGKDISHAEVVKRFKNKSPILQKNHLELINKQYEVFKLIDSYRQKGHFKANLDPLKLEQPNVPAELSYTFYDLDENDLNKSFNFKSSKDNKNSSLQDIIEFLETVYCSSVGYEFKHICEKEITDWFIEKLERDKSPNSQLSNEEKIYILKRLSLIHI
;
A
#
# COMPACT_ATOMS: atom_id res chain seq x y z
N MET A 1 -29.75 -37.83 -7.55
CA MET A 1 -28.87 -38.18 -8.67
C MET A 1 -29.28 -37.32 -9.85
N THR A 2 -28.76 -36.10 -9.90
CA THR A 2 -28.91 -35.18 -11.04
C THR A 2 -28.09 -35.74 -12.19
N GLY A 3 -28.77 -36.10 -13.25
CA GLY A 3 -28.26 -37.06 -14.20
C GLY A 3 -27.22 -36.48 -15.13
N MET A 4 -26.37 -37.37 -15.63
CA MET A 4 -25.46 -37.15 -16.75
C MET A 4 -26.16 -36.47 -17.96
N GLY A 5 -27.52 -36.60 -18.07
CA GLY A 5 -28.31 -35.92 -19.09
C GLY A 5 -28.30 -34.40 -19.03
N GLU A 6 -28.29 -33.79 -17.84
CA GLU A 6 -28.16 -32.31 -17.68
C GLU A 6 -26.76 -31.80 -18.03
N PHE A 7 -25.73 -32.56 -17.70
CA PHE A 7 -24.36 -32.25 -18.10
C PHE A 7 -24.18 -32.26 -19.62
N TRP A 8 -24.76 -33.22 -20.32
CA TRP A 8 -24.71 -33.30 -21.79
C TRP A 8 -25.53 -32.20 -22.47
N SER A 9 -26.60 -31.72 -21.87
CA SER A 9 -27.44 -30.65 -22.44
C SER A 9 -26.75 -29.27 -22.41
N THR A 10 -25.82 -29.08 -21.49
CA THR A 10 -25.08 -27.81 -21.34
C THR A 10 -23.59 -27.89 -21.84
N SER A 11 -23.13 -29.07 -22.28
CA SER A 11 -21.72 -29.27 -22.67
C SER A 11 -21.28 -28.44 -23.87
N HIS A 12 -22.20 -28.04 -24.74
CA HIS A 12 -21.93 -27.17 -25.90
C HIS A 12 -21.68 -25.70 -25.50
N THR A 13 -22.01 -25.31 -24.27
CA THR A 13 -21.80 -23.95 -23.75
C THR A 13 -20.45 -23.78 -23.06
N THR A 14 -19.72 -24.88 -22.84
CA THR A 14 -18.41 -24.88 -22.15
C THR A 14 -17.26 -25.08 -23.15
N GLY A 15 -16.13 -24.37 -22.92
CA GLY A 15 -14.91 -24.53 -23.69
C GLY A 15 -14.63 -23.41 -24.71
N GLY A 16 -13.91 -23.72 -25.78
CA GLY A 16 -13.41 -22.76 -26.78
C GLY A 16 -14.47 -21.95 -27.56
N ASN A 17 -15.75 -22.30 -27.40
CA ASN A 17 -16.85 -21.65 -28.11
C ASN A 17 -17.58 -20.58 -27.27
N SER A 18 -17.13 -20.30 -26.04
CA SER A 18 -17.80 -19.34 -25.14
C SER A 18 -17.92 -17.94 -25.74
N SER A 19 -16.88 -17.43 -26.36
CA SER A 19 -16.91 -16.10 -27.00
C SER A 19 -17.83 -16.03 -28.22
N TYR A 20 -17.97 -17.12 -28.96
CA TYR A 20 -18.90 -17.21 -30.08
C TYR A 20 -20.37 -17.20 -29.57
N LEU A 21 -20.64 -17.97 -28.53
CA LEU A 21 -21.96 -18.04 -27.92
C LEU A 21 -22.36 -16.71 -27.28
N GLU A 22 -21.40 -16.03 -26.64
CA GLU A 22 -21.60 -14.72 -26.05
C GLU A 22 -21.98 -13.68 -27.12
N ASN A 23 -21.26 -13.63 -28.25
CA ASN A 23 -21.61 -12.77 -29.38
C ASN A 23 -22.96 -13.10 -29.98
N LEU A 24 -23.32 -14.39 -30.06
CA LEU A 24 -24.61 -14.84 -30.60
C LEU A 24 -25.75 -14.44 -29.67
N PHE A 25 -25.55 -14.53 -28.36
CA PHE A 25 -26.52 -14.12 -27.34
C PHE A 25 -26.71 -12.59 -27.33
N GLU A 26 -25.65 -11.79 -27.47
CA GLU A 26 -25.74 -10.34 -27.64
C GLU A 26 -26.55 -9.96 -28.87
N SER A 27 -26.30 -10.66 -30.02
CA SER A 27 -27.08 -10.44 -31.25
C SER A 27 -28.55 -10.78 -31.06
N TYR A 28 -28.86 -11.83 -30.27
CA TYR A 28 -30.24 -12.20 -29.92
C TYR A 28 -30.93 -11.15 -29.04
N LEU A 29 -30.18 -10.53 -28.09
CA LEU A 29 -30.72 -9.47 -27.22
C LEU A 29 -31.04 -8.19 -28.02
N ASP A 30 -30.23 -7.88 -29.05
CA ASP A 30 -30.45 -6.72 -29.94
C ASP A 30 -31.59 -6.98 -30.93
N ASP A 31 -31.58 -8.11 -31.61
CA ASP A 31 -32.63 -8.54 -32.55
C ASP A 31 -32.77 -10.08 -32.57
N PRO A 32 -33.83 -10.62 -31.97
CA PRO A 32 -34.08 -12.06 -31.97
C PRO A 32 -34.20 -12.71 -33.35
N ALA A 33 -34.45 -11.90 -34.41
CA ALA A 33 -34.53 -12.41 -35.77
C ALA A 33 -33.19 -12.58 -36.43
N SER A 34 -32.13 -11.99 -35.89
CA SER A 34 -30.75 -12.05 -36.43
C SER A 34 -30.05 -13.39 -36.18
N VAL A 35 -30.59 -14.23 -35.30
CA VAL A 35 -29.99 -15.49 -34.85
C VAL A 35 -30.68 -16.70 -35.51
N PRO A 36 -29.95 -17.79 -35.86
CA PRO A 36 -30.53 -19.03 -36.37
C PRO A 36 -31.62 -19.58 -35.45
N THR A 37 -32.66 -20.18 -36.09
CA THR A 37 -33.89 -20.63 -35.41
C THR A 37 -33.62 -21.58 -34.21
N ASP A 38 -32.60 -22.45 -34.37
CA ASP A 38 -32.25 -23.43 -33.32
C ASP A 38 -31.73 -22.73 -32.07
N TRP A 39 -30.88 -21.72 -32.21
CA TRP A 39 -30.33 -20.91 -31.15
C TRP A 39 -31.36 -19.97 -30.52
N ARG A 40 -32.30 -19.46 -31.32
CA ARG A 40 -33.40 -18.65 -30.84
C ARG A 40 -34.29 -19.47 -29.88
N ASN A 41 -34.71 -20.68 -30.29
CA ASN A 41 -35.50 -21.57 -29.45
C ASN A 41 -34.78 -21.93 -28.16
N TYR A 42 -33.46 -22.08 -28.21
CA TYR A 42 -32.64 -22.36 -27.03
C TYR A 42 -32.64 -21.17 -26.06
N PHE A 43 -32.39 -19.95 -26.54
CA PHE A 43 -32.37 -18.73 -25.71
C PHE A 43 -33.75 -18.40 -25.16
N ASP A 44 -34.82 -18.62 -25.93
CA ASP A 44 -36.20 -18.47 -25.46
C ASP A 44 -36.51 -19.47 -24.34
N SER A 45 -35.99 -20.69 -24.42
CA SER A 45 -36.20 -21.71 -23.36
C SER A 45 -35.46 -21.33 -22.07
N LEU A 46 -34.30 -20.68 -22.14
CA LEU A 46 -33.57 -20.17 -20.98
C LEU A 46 -34.33 -19.02 -20.29
N ASN A 47 -34.87 -18.10 -21.08
CA ASN A 47 -35.66 -16.97 -20.55
C ASN A 47 -36.95 -17.40 -19.86
N ASN A 48 -37.60 -18.44 -20.38
CA ASN A 48 -38.84 -18.95 -19.79
C ASN A 48 -38.62 -19.87 -18.58
N GLY A 49 -37.42 -20.39 -18.37
CA GLY A 49 -37.04 -21.29 -17.27
C GLY A 49 -36.55 -20.60 -16.00
N SER A 50 -36.14 -19.37 -16.09
CA SER A 50 -35.57 -18.62 -14.95
C SER A 50 -36.61 -17.70 -14.32
N ALA A 51 -37.14 -18.09 -13.17
CA ALA A 51 -38.00 -17.27 -12.31
C ALA A 51 -37.26 -16.10 -11.63
N SER A 52 -36.24 -15.54 -12.27
CA SER A 52 -35.54 -14.35 -11.78
C SER A 52 -36.01 -13.12 -12.56
N ASN A 53 -36.67 -12.21 -11.86
CA ASN A 53 -37.13 -10.89 -12.35
C ASN A 53 -36.00 -9.93 -12.75
N GLY A 54 -34.86 -10.41 -13.17
CA GLY A 54 -33.73 -9.62 -13.64
C GLY A 54 -33.73 -9.54 -15.17
N LYS A 55 -34.02 -8.36 -15.73
CA LYS A 55 -33.74 -8.07 -17.14
C LYS A 55 -32.26 -8.31 -17.39
N ASP A 56 -31.95 -9.25 -18.27
CA ASP A 56 -30.55 -9.52 -18.64
C ASP A 56 -29.93 -8.26 -19.27
N ILE A 57 -28.72 -7.91 -18.84
CA ILE A 57 -28.10 -6.65 -19.23
C ILE A 57 -27.04 -6.97 -20.29
N SER A 58 -27.15 -6.31 -21.46
CA SER A 58 -26.16 -6.46 -22.53
C SER A 58 -24.75 -6.17 -22.02
N HIS A 59 -23.83 -7.12 -22.20
CA HIS A 59 -22.42 -6.96 -21.87
C HIS A 59 -21.74 -5.84 -22.67
N ALA A 60 -22.24 -5.52 -23.87
CA ALA A 60 -21.74 -4.42 -24.69
C ALA A 60 -21.84 -3.06 -24.00
N GLU A 61 -22.91 -2.80 -23.23
CA GLU A 61 -23.00 -1.56 -22.42
C GLU A 61 -22.02 -1.55 -21.26
N VAL A 62 -21.80 -2.67 -20.60
CA VAL A 62 -20.85 -2.80 -19.51
C VAL A 62 -19.43 -2.58 -20.03
N VAL A 63 -19.07 -3.20 -21.14
CA VAL A 63 -17.76 -3.03 -21.81
C VAL A 63 -17.55 -1.57 -22.25
N LYS A 64 -18.57 -0.89 -22.81
CA LYS A 64 -18.49 0.54 -23.14
C LYS A 64 -18.23 1.41 -21.91
N ARG A 65 -18.87 1.13 -20.78
CA ARG A 65 -18.60 1.86 -19.51
C ARG A 65 -17.19 1.68 -19.03
N PHE A 66 -16.58 0.50 -19.18
CA PHE A 66 -15.19 0.26 -18.82
C PHE A 66 -14.21 0.89 -19.82
N LYS A 67 -14.48 0.84 -21.12
CA LYS A 67 -13.65 1.48 -22.15
C LYS A 67 -13.63 3.01 -22.04
N ASN A 68 -14.73 3.61 -21.58
CA ASN A 68 -14.85 5.06 -21.40
C ASN A 68 -14.26 5.57 -20.08
N LYS A 69 -13.80 4.69 -19.17
CA LYS A 69 -13.02 5.11 -18.01
C LYS A 69 -11.65 5.57 -18.49
N SER A 70 -11.42 6.86 -18.40
CA SER A 70 -10.22 7.53 -18.88
C SER A 70 -8.95 6.87 -18.32
N PRO A 71 -8.00 6.42 -19.14
CA PRO A 71 -6.74 5.84 -18.67
C PRO A 71 -5.87 6.82 -17.89
N ILE A 72 -6.13 8.12 -18.02
CA ILE A 72 -5.40 9.19 -17.32
C ILE A 72 -5.65 9.14 -15.80
N LEU A 73 -6.89 8.87 -15.37
CA LEU A 73 -7.20 8.73 -13.95
C LEU A 73 -6.55 7.48 -13.32
N GLN A 74 -6.40 6.41 -14.10
CA GLN A 74 -5.71 5.22 -13.63
C GLN A 74 -4.20 5.44 -13.52
N LYS A 75 -3.58 6.17 -14.45
CA LYS A 75 -2.14 6.45 -14.43
C LYS A 75 -1.75 7.32 -13.22
N ASN A 76 -2.47 8.41 -12.99
CA ASN A 76 -2.20 9.29 -11.85
C ASN A 76 -2.41 8.58 -10.50
N HIS A 77 -3.40 7.69 -10.42
CA HIS A 77 -3.65 6.93 -9.20
C HIS A 77 -2.55 5.88 -8.95
N LEU A 78 -2.06 5.21 -10.00
CA LEU A 78 -0.94 4.28 -9.91
C LEU A 78 0.36 4.99 -9.51
N GLU A 79 0.63 6.17 -10.05
CA GLU A 79 1.79 6.99 -9.68
C GLU A 79 1.76 7.39 -8.19
N LEU A 80 0.60 7.79 -7.68
CA LEU A 80 0.43 8.10 -6.25
C LEU A 80 0.63 6.88 -5.35
N ILE A 81 0.13 5.72 -5.76
CA ILE A 81 0.33 4.46 -5.01
C ILE A 81 1.81 4.08 -5.00
N ASN A 82 2.50 4.19 -6.15
CA ASN A 82 3.92 3.90 -6.24
C ASN A 82 4.74 4.84 -5.34
N LYS A 83 4.48 6.15 -5.38
CA LYS A 83 5.15 7.12 -4.52
C LYS A 83 4.85 6.88 -3.04
N GLN A 84 3.63 6.50 -2.68
CA GLN A 84 3.30 6.12 -1.31
C GLN A 84 4.13 4.91 -0.84
N TYR A 85 4.35 3.94 -1.71
CA TYR A 85 5.19 2.78 -1.41
C TYR A 85 6.66 3.18 -1.21
N GLU A 86 7.19 4.10 -2.03
CA GLU A 86 8.54 4.62 -1.87
C GLU A 86 8.72 5.40 -0.56
N VAL A 87 7.70 6.16 -0.13
CA VAL A 87 7.68 6.82 1.18
C VAL A 87 7.72 5.79 2.33
N PHE A 88 7.03 4.66 2.21
CA PHE A 88 7.13 3.60 3.22
C PHE A 88 8.53 2.99 3.31
N LYS A 89 9.21 2.80 2.19
CA LYS A 89 10.61 2.35 2.19
C LYS A 89 11.54 3.37 2.87
N LEU A 90 11.36 4.64 2.58
CA LEU A 90 12.11 5.72 3.23
C LEU A 90 11.93 5.70 4.75
N ILE A 91 10.69 5.58 5.23
CA ILE A 91 10.37 5.47 6.65
C ILE A 91 11.08 4.25 7.28
N ASP A 92 11.01 3.08 6.62
CA ASP A 92 11.67 1.88 7.13
C ASP A 92 13.19 2.01 7.14
N SER A 93 13.79 2.72 6.19
CA SER A 93 15.21 3.03 6.17
C SER A 93 15.64 3.92 7.33
N TYR A 94 14.86 4.92 7.71
CA TYR A 94 15.12 5.71 8.91
C TYR A 94 15.05 4.86 10.18
N ARG A 95 14.08 3.96 10.30
CA ARG A 95 13.94 3.03 11.42
C ARG A 95 15.09 2.04 11.51
N GLN A 96 15.68 1.65 10.37
CA GLN A 96 16.77 0.69 10.30
C GLN A 96 18.14 1.34 10.40
N LYS A 97 18.35 2.46 9.71
CA LYS A 97 19.67 3.06 9.47
C LYS A 97 19.79 4.50 10.01
N GLY A 98 18.76 5.05 10.65
CA GLY A 98 18.80 6.42 11.17
C GLY A 98 19.93 6.68 12.15
N HIS A 99 20.34 5.67 12.91
CA HIS A 99 21.45 5.76 13.85
C HIS A 99 22.80 6.11 13.18
N PHE A 100 23.01 5.79 11.90
CA PHE A 100 24.23 6.20 11.17
C PHE A 100 24.29 7.72 10.90
N LYS A 101 23.13 8.40 10.85
CA LYS A 101 23.06 9.85 10.71
C LYS A 101 23.00 10.57 12.07
N ALA A 102 22.79 9.83 13.17
CA ALA A 102 22.66 10.41 14.50
C ALA A 102 23.97 11.06 14.96
N ASN A 103 23.84 12.16 15.70
CA ASN A 103 24.98 12.88 16.27
C ASN A 103 25.48 12.17 17.53
N LEU A 104 26.19 11.06 17.37
CA LEU A 104 26.70 10.21 18.45
C LEU A 104 28.09 10.61 18.92
N ASP A 105 28.84 11.36 18.10
CA ASP A 105 30.18 11.84 18.44
C ASP A 105 30.17 13.35 18.73
N PRO A 106 30.05 13.76 19.99
CA PRO A 106 30.05 15.16 20.39
C PRO A 106 31.43 15.85 20.13
N LEU A 107 32.51 15.08 20.00
CA LEU A 107 33.85 15.59 19.74
C LEU A 107 34.13 15.71 18.25
N LYS A 108 33.26 15.15 17.38
CA LYS A 108 33.39 15.17 15.92
C LYS A 108 34.71 14.63 15.41
N LEU A 109 35.23 13.55 16.03
CA LEU A 109 36.46 12.90 15.64
C LEU A 109 36.35 12.16 14.32
N GLU A 110 35.15 11.64 14.01
CA GLU A 110 34.86 10.93 12.78
C GLU A 110 33.70 11.59 12.02
N GLN A 111 33.77 11.54 10.70
CA GLN A 111 32.66 11.98 9.85
C GLN A 111 31.63 10.85 9.77
N PRO A 112 30.35 11.13 10.01
CA PRO A 112 29.32 10.10 9.92
C PRO A 112 29.20 9.59 8.47
N ASN A 113 29.27 8.28 8.30
CA ASN A 113 29.01 7.64 7.02
C ASN A 113 27.49 7.49 6.82
N VAL A 114 26.85 8.53 6.27
CA VAL A 114 25.40 8.56 6.08
C VAL A 114 25.00 7.70 4.88
N PRO A 115 24.20 6.65 5.07
CA PRO A 115 23.70 5.82 3.97
C PRO A 115 22.85 6.62 2.98
N ALA A 116 23.00 6.34 1.68
CA ALA A 116 22.23 7.01 0.63
C ALA A 116 20.71 6.79 0.77
N GLU A 117 20.29 5.66 1.37
CA GLU A 117 18.91 5.29 1.61
C GLU A 117 18.18 6.19 2.64
N LEU A 118 18.91 7.09 3.31
CA LEU A 118 18.29 8.11 4.16
C LEU A 118 17.92 9.38 3.37
N SER A 119 18.24 9.44 2.07
CA SER A 119 17.80 10.51 1.18
C SER A 119 16.51 10.13 0.45
N TYR A 120 15.54 11.05 0.39
CA TYR A 120 14.31 10.86 -0.38
C TYR A 120 14.59 10.69 -1.89
N THR A 121 15.68 11.30 -2.40
CA THR A 121 16.09 11.18 -3.80
C THR A 121 16.50 9.75 -4.20
N PHE A 122 16.89 8.92 -3.25
CA PHE A 122 17.19 7.50 -3.49
C PHE A 122 15.95 6.69 -3.89
N TYR A 123 14.76 7.18 -3.55
CA TYR A 123 13.47 6.54 -3.80
C TYR A 123 12.70 7.21 -4.95
N ASP A 124 13.38 7.88 -5.87
CA ASP A 124 12.76 8.60 -6.99
C ASP A 124 11.69 9.62 -6.55
N LEU A 125 11.86 10.19 -5.35
CA LEU A 125 11.02 11.27 -4.84
C LEU A 125 11.69 12.61 -5.13
N ASP A 126 10.91 13.55 -5.70
CA ASP A 126 11.38 14.86 -6.14
C ASP A 126 11.07 15.95 -5.10
N GLU A 127 11.69 17.14 -5.27
CA GLU A 127 11.37 18.33 -4.46
C GLU A 127 9.89 18.70 -4.53
N ASN A 128 9.22 18.45 -5.68
CA ASN A 128 7.79 18.67 -5.83
C ASN A 128 6.93 17.72 -4.98
N ASP A 129 7.49 16.62 -4.51
CA ASP A 129 6.81 15.65 -3.67
C ASP A 129 6.87 16.03 -2.18
N LEU A 130 7.82 16.90 -1.78
CA LEU A 130 7.98 17.34 -0.39
C LEU A 130 6.70 17.95 0.20
N ASN A 131 5.95 18.70 -0.62
CA ASN A 131 4.70 19.31 -0.21
C ASN A 131 3.46 18.41 -0.41
N LYS A 132 3.63 17.22 -1.02
CA LYS A 132 2.51 16.28 -1.22
C LYS A 132 2.20 15.55 0.07
N SER A 133 0.91 15.26 0.25
CA SER A 133 0.41 14.56 1.43
C SER A 133 0.46 13.06 1.22
N PHE A 134 1.12 12.37 2.14
CA PHE A 134 1.27 10.91 2.17
C PHE A 134 0.68 10.33 3.45
N ASN A 135 0.23 9.09 3.37
CA ASN A 135 -0.26 8.39 4.54
C ASN A 135 0.93 7.95 5.40
N PHE A 136 1.04 8.55 6.58
CA PHE A 136 2.04 8.21 7.58
C PHE A 136 1.35 7.61 8.80
N LYS A 137 1.61 6.34 9.05
CA LYS A 137 1.17 5.66 10.26
C LYS A 137 2.24 5.80 11.34
N SER A 138 2.13 6.86 12.13
CA SER A 138 2.78 6.93 13.43
C SER A 138 1.90 6.24 14.48
N SER A 139 2.47 5.86 15.62
CA SER A 139 1.80 5.05 16.66
C SER A 139 0.47 5.61 17.17
N LYS A 140 0.20 6.89 17.01
CA LYS A 140 -1.01 7.55 17.53
C LYS A 140 -2.03 7.98 16.48
N ASP A 141 -1.60 8.32 15.29
CA ASP A 141 -2.48 8.95 14.30
C ASP A 141 -2.19 8.45 12.88
N ASN A 142 -3.21 7.90 12.23
CA ASN A 142 -3.22 7.79 10.77
C ASN A 142 -3.46 9.19 10.20
N LYS A 143 -2.42 10.00 10.09
CA LYS A 143 -2.51 11.33 9.49
C LYS A 143 -1.86 11.34 8.11
N ASN A 144 -2.53 12.00 7.18
CA ASN A 144 -1.86 12.45 5.98
C ASN A 144 -0.98 13.64 6.37
N SER A 145 0.33 13.47 6.24
CA SER A 145 1.34 14.51 6.51
C SER A 145 2.12 14.80 5.25
N SER A 146 2.68 16.00 5.10
CA SER A 146 3.57 16.28 3.98
C SER A 146 4.83 15.42 4.09
N LEU A 147 5.47 15.10 2.94
CA LEU A 147 6.72 14.34 2.96
C LEU A 147 7.79 15.06 3.79
N GLN A 148 7.82 16.38 3.72
CA GLN A 148 8.75 17.20 4.51
C GLN A 148 8.53 17.01 6.02
N ASP A 149 7.27 17.07 6.50
CA ASP A 149 6.94 16.87 7.91
C ASP A 149 7.32 15.44 8.37
N ILE A 150 7.13 14.45 7.49
CA ILE A 150 7.50 13.06 7.77
C ILE A 150 9.02 12.94 7.95
N ILE A 151 9.80 13.52 7.04
CA ILE A 151 11.26 13.50 7.13
C ILE A 151 11.74 14.21 8.39
N GLU A 152 11.25 15.40 8.69
CA GLU A 152 11.62 16.16 9.88
C GLU A 152 11.30 15.39 11.16
N PHE A 153 10.14 14.75 11.22
CA PHE A 153 9.75 13.87 12.32
C PHE A 153 10.72 12.70 12.48
N LEU A 154 11.05 11.99 11.39
CA LEU A 154 11.95 10.84 11.41
C LEU A 154 13.37 11.25 11.81
N GLU A 155 13.86 12.39 11.36
CA GLU A 155 15.17 12.93 11.75
C GLU A 155 15.19 13.28 13.24
N THR A 156 14.14 13.88 13.77
CA THR A 156 14.03 14.19 15.18
C THR A 156 14.05 12.95 16.04
N VAL A 157 13.37 11.87 15.62
CA VAL A 157 13.29 10.63 16.39
C VAL A 157 14.57 9.79 16.25
N TYR A 158 15.04 9.55 15.02
CA TYR A 158 16.05 8.53 14.73
C TYR A 158 17.47 9.07 14.47
N CYS A 159 17.61 10.39 14.20
CA CYS A 159 18.88 11.00 13.85
C CYS A 159 19.35 12.06 14.86
N SER A 160 18.80 12.07 16.08
CA SER A 160 19.15 13.01 17.13
C SER A 160 20.49 12.63 17.82
N SER A 161 20.64 12.91 19.11
CA SER A 161 21.83 12.55 19.90
C SER A 161 21.80 11.12 20.45
N VAL A 162 20.82 10.31 20.06
CA VAL A 162 20.68 8.91 20.47
C VAL A 162 20.49 8.06 19.21
N GLY A 163 21.31 7.04 19.06
CA GLY A 163 21.18 6.05 17.98
C GLY A 163 20.35 4.85 18.46
N TYR A 164 19.37 4.47 17.65
CA TYR A 164 18.52 3.31 17.93
C TYR A 164 18.78 2.20 16.93
N GLU A 165 19.17 1.04 17.42
CA GLU A 165 19.43 -0.15 16.60
C GLU A 165 18.62 -1.33 17.14
N PHE A 166 17.44 -1.56 16.57
CA PHE A 166 16.50 -2.59 17.03
C PHE A 166 15.90 -3.45 15.90
N LYS A 167 16.10 -3.07 14.64
CA LYS A 167 15.50 -3.78 13.50
C LYS A 167 16.12 -5.16 13.23
N HIS A 168 17.21 -5.51 13.91
CA HIS A 168 17.79 -6.85 13.88
C HIS A 168 17.01 -7.86 14.74
N ILE A 169 16.10 -7.38 15.58
CA ILE A 169 15.25 -8.22 16.44
C ILE A 169 14.21 -8.91 15.56
N CYS A 170 14.18 -10.24 15.57
CA CYS A 170 13.27 -11.03 14.72
C CYS A 170 11.82 -11.01 15.22
N GLU A 171 11.60 -10.82 16.51
CA GLU A 171 10.28 -10.78 17.12
C GLU A 171 9.56 -9.48 16.78
N LYS A 172 8.54 -9.62 15.93
CA LYS A 172 7.77 -8.48 15.45
C LYS A 172 7.12 -7.65 16.57
N GLU A 173 6.60 -8.29 17.59
CA GLU A 173 5.95 -7.62 18.72
C GLU A 173 6.91 -6.68 19.46
N ILE A 174 8.17 -7.10 19.65
CA ILE A 174 9.22 -6.30 20.27
C ILE A 174 9.59 -5.11 19.38
N THR A 175 9.77 -5.36 18.09
CA THR A 175 10.10 -4.31 17.11
C THR A 175 8.99 -3.26 17.01
N ASP A 176 7.73 -3.69 16.95
CA ASP A 176 6.57 -2.80 16.91
C ASP A 176 6.45 -1.98 18.21
N TRP A 177 6.76 -2.57 19.37
CA TRP A 177 6.80 -1.87 20.64
C TRP A 177 7.86 -0.76 20.65
N PHE A 178 9.08 -1.05 20.13
CA PHE A 178 10.13 -0.02 20.02
C PHE A 178 9.68 1.14 19.13
N ILE A 179 9.14 0.86 17.95
CA ILE A 179 8.62 1.88 17.04
C ILE A 179 7.55 2.73 17.75
N GLU A 180 6.59 2.08 18.38
CA GLU A 180 5.53 2.78 19.10
C GLU A 180 6.08 3.67 20.19
N LYS A 181 7.01 3.17 21.00
CA LYS A 181 7.59 3.90 22.12
C LYS A 181 8.40 5.11 21.66
N LEU A 182 9.26 4.94 20.67
CA LEU A 182 10.13 5.99 20.14
C LEU A 182 9.35 7.09 19.43
N GLU A 183 8.42 6.72 18.56
CA GLU A 183 7.63 7.67 17.80
C GLU A 183 6.60 8.42 18.62
N ARG A 184 6.17 7.85 19.77
CA ARG A 184 5.27 8.51 20.71
C ARG A 184 5.95 9.60 21.53
N ASP A 185 7.15 9.32 22.03
CA ASP A 185 7.81 10.17 23.03
C ASP A 185 8.65 11.30 22.40
N LYS A 186 8.73 11.35 21.05
CA LYS A 186 9.30 12.42 20.18
C LYS A 186 10.74 12.88 20.48
N SER A 187 11.39 12.41 21.42
CA SER A 187 12.82 12.53 21.77
C SER A 187 12.99 12.33 23.28
N PRO A 188 13.73 11.34 23.71
CA PRO A 188 13.98 11.09 25.13
C PRO A 188 14.83 12.18 25.78
N ASN A 189 15.55 13.01 25.00
CA ASN A 189 16.43 14.04 25.53
C ASN A 189 15.75 15.30 26.07
N SER A 190 14.47 15.54 25.75
CA SER A 190 13.77 16.76 26.15
C SER A 190 13.17 16.70 27.55
N GLN A 191 13.21 15.53 28.21
CA GLN A 191 12.52 15.30 29.48
C GLN A 191 13.41 15.30 30.73
N LEU A 192 14.74 15.20 30.57
CA LEU A 192 15.66 15.17 31.68
C LEU A 192 16.15 16.58 32.05
N SER A 193 15.97 16.95 33.30
CA SER A 193 16.57 18.16 33.85
C SER A 193 18.09 18.09 33.90
N ASN A 194 18.77 19.23 33.99
CA ASN A 194 20.21 19.26 34.09
C ASN A 194 20.73 18.52 35.35
N GLU A 195 19.99 18.55 36.45
CA GLU A 195 20.32 17.85 37.69
C GLU A 195 20.28 16.33 37.50
N GLU A 196 19.26 15.82 36.80
CA GLU A 196 19.13 14.39 36.44
C GLU A 196 20.25 13.94 35.55
N LYS A 197 20.60 14.75 34.53
CA LYS A 197 21.73 14.46 33.62
C LYS A 197 23.05 14.39 34.40
N ILE A 198 23.31 15.31 35.32
CA ILE A 198 24.50 15.31 36.15
C ILE A 198 24.49 14.10 37.09
N TYR A 199 23.33 13.74 37.68
CA TYR A 199 23.22 12.55 38.51
C TYR A 199 23.53 11.27 37.72
N ILE A 200 22.99 11.11 36.52
CA ILE A 200 23.30 9.97 35.63
C ILE A 200 24.78 9.90 35.31
N LEU A 201 25.39 11.04 34.92
CA LEU A 201 26.80 11.12 34.62
C LEU A 201 27.68 10.69 35.80
N LYS A 202 27.36 11.16 37.01
CA LYS A 202 28.06 10.75 38.23
C LYS A 202 27.94 9.26 38.50
N ARG A 203 26.75 8.69 38.29
CA ARG A 203 26.54 7.23 38.47
C ARG A 203 27.32 6.40 37.45
N LEU A 204 27.35 6.84 36.18
CA LEU A 204 28.14 6.17 35.15
C LEU A 204 29.64 6.23 35.45
N SER A 205 30.17 7.36 35.92
CA SER A 205 31.59 7.46 36.23
C SER A 205 32.03 6.60 37.44
N LEU A 206 31.11 6.25 38.34
CA LEU A 206 31.38 5.35 39.48
C LEU A 206 31.40 3.86 39.11
N ILE A 207 30.93 3.48 37.94
CA ILE A 207 30.93 2.07 37.48
C ILE A 207 32.34 1.62 37.09
N HIS A 208 33.21 2.53 36.74
CA HIS A 208 34.58 2.27 36.30
C HIS A 208 35.66 2.44 37.38
N ILE A 209 35.26 2.68 38.61
CA ILE A 209 36.15 2.73 39.76
C ILE A 209 35.87 1.51 40.66
#